data_2c7c07f8a8b38ac148c3be13c3d85bf4
#
_entry.id   2c7c07f8a8b38ac148c3be13c3d85bf4
#
_cell.length_a   1.000
_cell.length_b   1.000
_cell.length_c   1.000
_cell.angle_alpha   90.00
_cell.angle_beta   90.00
_cell.angle_gamma   90.00
#
_symmetry.space_group_name_H-M   'P 1'
#
loop_
_entity.id
_entity.type
_entity.pdbx_description
1 polymer ?
#
loop_
_entity_poly.entity_id
_entity_poly.type
_entity_poly.pdbx_seq_one_letter_code
_entity_poly.pdbx_strand_id
1 'polypeptide(L)'
;MLKKFLISCLFIFLVACGNDSTQQFYGSDISAANLDASFSLTNHHGERATLDSYKNKVIAVFFGFTNCPDICPTSLQELKYIKQELGQAGNNFQVLFISLDPERDTQEKLSLFIPSFDPTFIGLYGSSNEVDAMANQYKVFHQKVEQGDSYTIDHSSGIYLIDRSGKIRIRHPYGSPVEGIIADIQQLLSESI
;
A
#
# COMPACT_ATOMS: atom_id res chain seq x y z
N MET A 1 -77.40 8.76 22.50
CA MET A 1 -76.29 9.71 22.41
C MET A 1 -74.98 8.88 22.32
N LEU A 2 -74.44 8.73 21.12
CA LEU A 2 -73.36 7.82 20.81
C LEU A 2 -72.07 8.62 20.74
N LYS A 3 -71.17 8.51 21.75
CA LYS A 3 -69.88 9.16 21.75
C LYS A 3 -68.92 8.39 20.84
N LYS A 4 -68.55 8.97 19.72
CA LYS A 4 -67.51 8.45 18.83
C LYS A 4 -66.14 8.66 19.46
N PHE A 5 -65.46 7.57 19.84
CA PHE A 5 -64.04 7.55 20.22
C PHE A 5 -63.22 7.54 18.94
N LEU A 6 -62.54 8.63 18.65
CA LEU A 6 -61.55 8.72 17.57
C LEU A 6 -60.19 8.28 18.13
N ILE A 7 -59.76 7.06 17.80
CA ILE A 7 -58.42 6.61 18.13
C ILE A 7 -57.52 7.12 16.99
N SER A 8 -56.73 8.14 17.34
CA SER A 8 -55.67 8.65 16.47
C SER A 8 -54.45 7.72 16.57
N CYS A 9 -54.20 6.85 15.54
CA CYS A 9 -53.00 6.10 15.42
C CYS A 9 -51.84 7.01 14.98
N LEU A 10 -51.04 7.43 15.96
CA LEU A 10 -49.76 8.12 15.71
C LEU A 10 -48.72 7.12 15.21
N PHE A 11 -48.55 7.04 13.90
CA PHE A 11 -47.46 6.28 13.29
C PHE A 11 -46.13 7.02 13.59
N ILE A 12 -45.38 6.52 14.57
CA ILE A 12 -44.00 6.93 14.82
C ILE A 12 -43.13 6.27 13.74
N PHE A 13 -42.78 7.04 12.72
CA PHE A 13 -41.70 6.65 11.80
C PHE A 13 -40.38 6.72 12.55
N LEU A 14 -39.90 5.58 13.02
CA LEU A 14 -38.51 5.41 13.42
C LEU A 14 -37.65 5.54 12.16
N VAL A 15 -37.16 6.73 11.87
CA VAL A 15 -36.07 6.94 10.93
C VAL A 15 -34.85 6.27 11.56
N ALA A 16 -34.58 5.03 11.18
CA ALA A 16 -33.29 4.40 11.43
C ALA A 16 -32.26 5.22 10.65
N CYS A 17 -31.60 6.17 11.29
CA CYS A 17 -30.33 6.70 10.82
C CYS A 17 -29.39 5.49 10.73
N GLY A 18 -29.22 4.97 9.51
CA GLY A 18 -28.14 4.05 9.23
C GLY A 18 -26.87 4.74 9.66
N ASN A 19 -26.26 4.23 10.72
CA ASN A 19 -24.91 4.60 11.09
C ASN A 19 -24.03 4.01 10.00
N ASP A 20 -23.78 4.76 8.93
CA ASP A 20 -22.62 4.54 8.07
C ASP A 20 -21.41 4.80 8.97
N SER A 21 -21.06 3.79 9.77
CA SER A 21 -19.76 3.72 10.38
C SER A 21 -18.76 3.60 9.24
N THR A 22 -18.33 4.74 8.69
CA THR A 22 -17.11 4.78 7.88
C THR A 22 -16.03 4.26 8.80
N GLN A 23 -15.72 2.97 8.65
CA GLN A 23 -14.71 2.31 9.45
C GLN A 23 -13.41 3.06 9.18
N GLN A 24 -12.93 3.79 10.19
CA GLN A 24 -11.76 4.64 10.07
C GLN A 24 -10.53 3.76 9.95
N PHE A 25 -9.67 4.01 8.98
CA PHE A 25 -8.38 3.35 8.85
C PHE A 25 -7.42 3.77 9.97
N TYR A 26 -6.50 2.90 10.30
CA TYR A 26 -5.38 3.21 11.21
C TYR A 26 -4.34 4.11 10.54
N GLY A 27 -4.08 3.87 9.27
CA GLY A 27 -3.26 4.75 8.45
C GLY A 27 -4.01 6.00 7.98
N SER A 28 -3.29 6.91 7.35
CA SER A 28 -3.89 8.11 6.76
C SER A 28 -4.67 7.72 5.51
N ASP A 29 -5.98 7.96 5.52
CA ASP A 29 -6.80 7.84 4.30
C ASP A 29 -6.41 8.98 3.33
N ILE A 30 -5.87 8.60 2.18
CA ILE A 30 -5.44 9.50 1.11
C ILE A 30 -6.27 9.33 -0.16
N SER A 31 -7.40 8.62 -0.09
CA SER A 31 -8.28 8.38 -1.24
C SER A 31 -8.73 9.67 -1.94
N ALA A 32 -8.97 10.72 -1.14
CA ALA A 32 -9.38 12.03 -1.65
C ALA A 32 -8.29 12.74 -2.48
N ALA A 33 -7.02 12.35 -2.34
CA ALA A 33 -5.92 12.91 -3.13
C ALA A 33 -5.94 12.41 -4.58
N ASN A 34 -6.73 11.36 -4.86
CA ASN A 34 -6.93 10.77 -6.19
C ASN A 34 -5.61 10.54 -6.95
N LEU A 35 -4.61 9.98 -6.25
CA LEU A 35 -3.30 9.70 -6.82
C LEU A 35 -3.41 8.59 -7.87
N ASP A 36 -2.59 8.69 -8.93
CA ASP A 36 -2.51 7.66 -9.95
C ASP A 36 -1.64 6.49 -9.44
N ALA A 37 -2.19 5.29 -9.40
CA ALA A 37 -1.47 4.07 -9.00
C ALA A 37 -0.80 3.37 -10.18
N SER A 38 -1.00 3.84 -11.41
CA SER A 38 -0.46 3.20 -12.61
C SER A 38 1.06 3.26 -12.66
N PHE A 39 1.67 2.21 -13.14
CA PHE A 39 3.11 2.16 -13.38
C PHE A 39 3.42 1.20 -14.54
N SER A 40 4.61 1.34 -15.09
CA SER A 40 5.20 0.39 -16.01
C SER A 40 6.70 0.31 -15.71
N LEU A 41 7.13 -0.70 -14.96
CA LEU A 41 8.50 -0.94 -14.52
C LEU A 41 8.92 -2.36 -14.87
N THR A 42 10.18 -2.69 -14.67
CA THR A 42 10.69 -4.05 -14.84
C THR A 42 10.79 -4.73 -13.46
N ASN A 43 10.32 -5.97 -13.34
CA ASN A 43 10.47 -6.72 -12.10
C ASN A 43 11.85 -7.40 -12.02
N HIS A 44 12.20 -7.90 -10.84
CA HIS A 44 13.49 -8.56 -10.63
C HIS A 44 13.66 -9.90 -11.35
N HIS A 45 12.62 -10.38 -12.06
CA HIS A 45 12.72 -11.51 -13.00
C HIS A 45 13.03 -11.05 -14.43
N GLY A 46 13.11 -9.74 -14.69
CA GLY A 46 13.37 -9.18 -16.03
C GLY A 46 12.12 -8.96 -16.88
N GLU A 47 10.92 -9.06 -16.31
CA GLU A 47 9.64 -8.92 -17.01
C GLU A 47 9.04 -7.54 -16.78
N ARG A 48 8.36 -6.97 -17.79
CA ARG A 48 7.58 -5.74 -17.60
C ARG A 48 6.39 -6.02 -16.70
N ALA A 49 6.23 -5.19 -15.69
CA ALA A 49 5.15 -5.24 -14.73
C ALA A 49 4.37 -3.93 -14.72
N THR A 50 3.07 -4.04 -14.61
CA THR A 50 2.13 -2.92 -14.49
C THR A 50 1.21 -3.19 -13.31
N LEU A 51 0.39 -2.21 -12.92
CA LEU A 51 -0.64 -2.43 -11.89
C LEU A 51 -1.55 -3.61 -12.24
N ASP A 52 -1.88 -3.77 -13.53
CA ASP A 52 -2.70 -4.87 -14.05
C ASP A 52 -2.12 -6.26 -13.79
N SER A 53 -0.80 -6.38 -13.64
CA SER A 53 -0.15 -7.65 -13.29
C SER A 53 -0.56 -8.17 -11.90
N TYR A 54 -1.14 -7.30 -11.06
CA TYR A 54 -1.52 -7.61 -9.68
C TYR A 54 -3.01 -7.37 -9.41
N LYS A 55 -3.86 -7.48 -10.45
CA LYS A 55 -5.33 -7.31 -10.35
C LYS A 55 -5.93 -8.14 -9.22
N ASN A 56 -6.97 -7.60 -8.59
CA ASN A 56 -7.75 -8.24 -7.53
C ASN A 56 -6.97 -8.49 -6.22
N LYS A 57 -5.75 -7.95 -6.08
CA LYS A 57 -4.99 -8.01 -4.84
C LYS A 57 -5.01 -6.66 -4.14
N VAL A 58 -4.92 -6.68 -2.82
CA VAL A 58 -4.46 -5.52 -2.06
C VAL A 58 -2.94 -5.45 -2.20
N ILE A 59 -2.43 -4.27 -2.54
CA ILE A 59 -1.00 -4.11 -2.82
C ILE A 59 -0.39 -3.16 -1.80
N ALA A 60 0.72 -3.56 -1.19
CA ALA A 60 1.59 -2.66 -0.45
C ALA A 60 2.74 -2.20 -1.36
N VAL A 61 2.80 -0.91 -1.62
CA VAL A 61 3.92 -0.28 -2.34
C VAL A 61 4.86 0.35 -1.32
N PHE A 62 6.13 -0.03 -1.39
CA PHE A 62 7.19 0.49 -0.55
C PHE A 62 8.36 0.97 -1.41
N PHE A 63 8.72 2.25 -1.29
CA PHE A 63 9.85 2.85 -1.97
C PHE A 63 11.11 2.73 -1.13
N GLY A 64 12.21 2.31 -1.72
CA GLY A 64 13.47 2.12 -1.02
C GLY A 64 14.63 1.82 -1.95
N PHE A 65 15.76 1.38 -1.39
CA PHE A 65 16.93 0.95 -2.16
C PHE A 65 17.70 -0.13 -1.40
N THR A 66 18.42 -0.99 -2.11
CA THR A 66 19.06 -2.18 -1.50
C THR A 66 20.21 -1.83 -0.56
N ASN A 67 20.87 -0.68 -0.77
CA ASN A 67 21.97 -0.23 0.08
C ASN A 67 21.50 0.58 1.31
N CYS A 68 20.21 0.64 1.57
CA CYS A 68 19.67 1.28 2.78
C CYS A 68 20.07 0.45 4.01
N PRO A 69 20.73 1.07 5.01
CA PRO A 69 21.32 0.29 6.11
C PRO A 69 20.31 -0.18 7.16
N ASP A 70 19.13 0.41 7.26
CA ASP A 70 18.21 0.20 8.38
C ASP A 70 16.73 0.16 7.98
N ILE A 71 16.16 1.27 7.53
CA ILE A 71 14.70 1.40 7.34
C ILE A 71 14.15 0.39 6.32
N CYS A 72 14.83 0.19 5.18
CA CYS A 72 14.33 -0.68 4.13
C CYS A 72 14.29 -2.17 4.55
N PRO A 73 15.38 -2.76 5.10
CA PRO A 73 15.31 -4.14 5.57
C PRO A 73 14.31 -4.32 6.72
N THR A 74 14.20 -3.35 7.64
CA THR A 74 13.21 -3.39 8.73
C THR A 74 11.79 -3.40 8.19
N SER A 75 11.44 -2.50 7.28
CA SER A 75 10.10 -2.43 6.68
C SER A 75 9.75 -3.69 5.87
N LEU A 76 10.71 -4.27 5.15
CA LEU A 76 10.49 -5.53 4.42
C LEU A 76 10.27 -6.71 5.37
N GLN A 77 10.95 -6.75 6.53
CA GLN A 77 10.70 -7.76 7.56
C GLN A 77 9.31 -7.58 8.20
N GLU A 78 8.89 -6.35 8.46
CA GLU A 78 7.54 -6.06 8.94
C GLU A 78 6.49 -6.51 7.92
N LEU A 79 6.66 -6.20 6.64
CA LEU A 79 5.75 -6.63 5.57
C LEU A 79 5.69 -8.16 5.42
N LYS A 80 6.82 -8.86 5.63
CA LYS A 80 6.85 -10.33 5.71
C LYS A 80 6.00 -10.83 6.88
N TYR A 81 6.20 -10.27 8.07
CA TYR A 81 5.42 -10.62 9.24
C TYR A 81 3.92 -10.37 9.03
N ILE A 82 3.55 -9.19 8.49
CA ILE A 82 2.17 -8.85 8.12
C ILE A 82 1.57 -9.91 7.20
N LYS A 83 2.30 -10.31 6.16
CA LYS A 83 1.84 -11.34 5.23
C LYS A 83 1.61 -12.69 5.90
N GLN A 84 2.46 -13.07 6.84
CA GLN A 84 2.31 -14.30 7.63
C GLN A 84 1.07 -14.25 8.53
N GLU A 85 0.83 -13.13 9.22
CA GLU A 85 -0.33 -12.93 10.08
C GLU A 85 -1.66 -12.93 9.29
N LEU A 86 -1.65 -12.50 8.03
CA LEU A 86 -2.81 -12.60 7.14
C LEU A 86 -3.18 -14.04 6.78
N GLY A 87 -2.31 -15.01 6.98
CA GLY A 87 -2.55 -16.42 6.69
C GLY A 87 -3.00 -16.65 5.26
N GLN A 88 -4.14 -17.31 5.05
CA GLN A 88 -4.66 -17.58 3.71
C GLN A 88 -5.05 -16.29 2.95
N ALA A 89 -5.50 -15.26 3.65
CA ALA A 89 -5.81 -13.96 3.03
C ALA A 89 -4.57 -13.30 2.42
N GLY A 90 -3.37 -13.61 2.92
CA GLY A 90 -2.09 -13.18 2.38
C GLY A 90 -1.83 -13.60 0.93
N ASN A 91 -2.56 -14.58 0.38
CA ASN A 91 -2.50 -14.93 -1.04
C ASN A 91 -3.07 -13.81 -1.95
N ASN A 92 -3.97 -12.99 -1.42
CA ASN A 92 -4.55 -11.84 -2.09
C ASN A 92 -3.88 -10.50 -1.68
N PHE A 93 -2.73 -10.59 -1.03
CA PHE A 93 -1.90 -9.46 -0.65
C PHE A 93 -0.55 -9.54 -1.38
N GLN A 94 -0.12 -8.44 -2.00
CA GLN A 94 1.13 -8.34 -2.75
C GLN A 94 1.99 -7.21 -2.22
N VAL A 95 3.27 -7.48 -2.02
CA VAL A 95 4.26 -6.44 -1.70
C VAL A 95 5.06 -6.12 -2.96
N LEU A 96 5.13 -4.84 -3.28
CA LEU A 96 5.95 -4.27 -4.35
C LEU A 96 6.99 -3.33 -3.73
N PHE A 97 8.25 -3.69 -3.89
CA PHE A 97 9.38 -2.82 -3.55
C PHE A 97 9.79 -2.05 -4.80
N ILE A 98 9.79 -0.72 -4.73
CA ILE A 98 10.19 0.15 -5.84
C ILE A 98 11.57 0.70 -5.53
N SER A 99 12.56 0.32 -6.35
CA SER A 99 13.91 0.85 -6.18
C SER A 99 13.98 2.33 -6.56
N LEU A 100 14.51 3.14 -5.66
CA LEU A 100 14.86 4.56 -5.87
C LEU A 100 16.31 4.74 -6.33
N ASP A 101 17.05 3.65 -6.55
CA ASP A 101 18.47 3.66 -6.88
C ASP A 101 18.76 2.93 -8.20
N PRO A 102 18.32 3.48 -9.34
CA PRO A 102 18.49 2.83 -10.63
C PRO A 102 19.97 2.64 -11.05
N GLU A 103 20.91 3.36 -10.40
CA GLU A 103 22.34 3.21 -10.69
C GLU A 103 22.94 1.95 -10.04
N ARG A 104 22.49 1.57 -8.83
CA ARG A 104 23.06 0.45 -8.05
C ARG A 104 22.15 -0.75 -7.93
N ASP A 105 20.82 -0.58 -8.03
CA ASP A 105 19.85 -1.65 -7.85
C ASP A 105 19.55 -2.33 -9.20
N THR A 106 20.49 -3.17 -9.63
CA THR A 106 20.34 -3.97 -10.85
C THR A 106 19.32 -5.09 -10.68
N GLN A 107 18.85 -5.67 -11.78
CA GLN A 107 18.01 -6.87 -11.77
C GLN A 107 18.62 -7.98 -10.92
N GLU A 108 19.91 -8.27 -11.11
CA GLU A 108 20.64 -9.31 -10.38
C GLU A 108 20.61 -9.04 -8.87
N LYS A 109 20.90 -7.81 -8.46
CA LYS A 109 20.92 -7.43 -7.05
C LYS A 109 19.55 -7.54 -6.40
N LEU A 110 18.50 -7.07 -7.09
CA LEU A 110 17.12 -7.18 -6.60
C LEU A 110 16.66 -8.63 -6.55
N SER A 111 17.09 -9.49 -7.49
CA SER A 111 16.74 -10.92 -7.51
C SER A 111 17.32 -11.70 -6.33
N LEU A 112 18.37 -11.19 -5.70
CA LEU A 112 18.94 -11.75 -4.48
C LEU A 112 18.34 -11.11 -3.23
N PHE A 113 18.16 -9.79 -3.25
CA PHE A 113 17.73 -9.01 -2.10
C PHE A 113 16.27 -9.25 -1.72
N ILE A 114 15.35 -9.12 -2.66
CA ILE A 114 13.91 -9.16 -2.38
C ILE A 114 13.44 -10.55 -1.93
N PRO A 115 13.79 -11.67 -2.61
CA PRO A 115 13.36 -13.00 -2.16
C PRO A 115 13.97 -13.43 -0.82
N SER A 116 15.03 -12.77 -0.33
CA SER A 116 15.59 -13.06 1.00
C SER A 116 14.62 -12.72 2.14
N PHE A 117 13.66 -11.81 1.89
CA PHE A 117 12.58 -11.52 2.84
C PHE A 117 11.40 -12.48 2.64
N ASP A 118 10.83 -12.49 1.45
CA ASP A 118 9.74 -13.41 1.09
C ASP A 118 9.78 -13.68 -0.43
N PRO A 119 9.69 -14.95 -0.88
CA PRO A 119 9.80 -15.30 -2.30
C PRO A 119 8.66 -14.77 -3.16
N THR A 120 7.58 -14.29 -2.57
CA THR A 120 6.43 -13.72 -3.28
C THR A 120 6.49 -12.20 -3.40
N PHE A 121 7.44 -11.55 -2.74
CA PHE A 121 7.65 -10.12 -2.88
C PHE A 121 8.25 -9.81 -4.26
N ILE A 122 7.89 -8.68 -4.80
CA ILE A 122 8.36 -8.25 -6.11
C ILE A 122 9.16 -6.96 -5.97
N GLY A 123 10.41 -7.00 -6.41
CA GLY A 123 11.24 -5.80 -6.59
C GLY A 123 11.04 -5.25 -8.00
N LEU A 124 10.77 -3.97 -8.11
CA LEU A 124 10.58 -3.24 -9.36
C LEU A 124 11.69 -2.20 -9.51
N TYR A 125 12.20 -2.10 -10.72
CA TYR A 125 13.22 -1.13 -11.10
C TYR A 125 12.95 -0.57 -12.50
N GLY A 126 13.58 0.52 -12.83
CA GLY A 126 13.45 1.16 -14.13
C GLY A 126 14.58 2.16 -14.37
N SER A 127 14.50 2.91 -15.46
CA SER A 127 15.35 4.09 -15.67
C SER A 127 15.05 5.17 -14.63
N SER A 128 15.98 6.11 -14.44
CA SER A 128 15.77 7.25 -13.52
C SER A 128 14.46 7.99 -13.83
N ASN A 129 14.16 8.22 -15.11
CA ASN A 129 12.91 8.90 -15.49
C ASN A 129 11.64 8.10 -15.12
N GLU A 130 11.66 6.77 -15.24
CA GLU A 130 10.53 5.91 -14.86
C GLU A 130 10.33 5.90 -13.35
N VAL A 131 11.43 5.84 -12.60
CA VAL A 131 11.42 5.88 -11.13
C VAL A 131 10.94 7.24 -10.64
N ASP A 132 11.47 8.34 -11.19
CA ASP A 132 11.07 9.72 -10.85
C ASP A 132 9.58 9.94 -11.14
N ALA A 133 9.09 9.45 -12.29
CA ALA A 133 7.68 9.55 -12.64
C ALA A 133 6.79 8.86 -11.58
N MET A 134 7.14 7.62 -11.20
CA MET A 134 6.39 6.88 -10.19
C MET A 134 6.48 7.54 -8.80
N ALA A 135 7.66 7.97 -8.37
CA ALA A 135 7.84 8.69 -7.11
C ALA A 135 6.98 9.96 -7.06
N ASN A 136 6.95 10.72 -8.17
CA ASN A 136 6.12 11.93 -8.29
C ASN A 136 4.61 11.63 -8.21
N GLN A 137 4.13 10.53 -8.82
CA GLN A 137 2.73 10.10 -8.73
C GLN A 137 2.33 9.82 -7.28
N TYR A 138 3.19 9.15 -6.50
CA TYR A 138 2.96 8.82 -5.09
C TYR A 138 3.33 9.96 -4.13
N LYS A 139 3.81 11.12 -4.65
CA LYS A 139 4.30 12.25 -3.85
C LYS A 139 5.44 11.84 -2.90
N VAL A 140 6.27 10.91 -3.36
CA VAL A 140 7.48 10.46 -2.65
C VAL A 140 8.61 11.42 -3.01
N PHE A 141 9.14 12.11 -2.00
CA PHE A 141 10.40 12.84 -2.13
C PHE A 141 11.55 11.83 -2.14
N HIS A 142 12.54 12.02 -3.01
CA HIS A 142 13.83 11.32 -2.93
C HIS A 142 14.95 12.19 -3.48
N GLN A 143 16.13 12.02 -2.91
CA GLN A 143 17.32 12.80 -3.27
C GLN A 143 18.58 11.99 -2.98
N LYS A 144 19.49 11.93 -3.95
CA LYS A 144 20.85 11.40 -3.77
C LYS A 144 21.67 12.33 -2.90
N VAL A 145 22.31 11.80 -1.87
CA VAL A 145 23.16 12.53 -0.91
C VAL A 145 24.52 11.87 -0.87
N GLU A 146 25.55 12.60 -1.26
CA GLU A 146 26.94 12.11 -1.28
C GLU A 146 27.45 11.84 0.15
N GLN A 147 28.13 10.72 0.31
CA GLN A 147 28.75 10.28 1.58
C GLN A 147 30.13 9.71 1.32
N GLY A 148 31.18 10.56 1.40
CA GLY A 148 32.56 10.19 1.10
C GLY A 148 32.68 9.69 -0.35
N ASP A 149 33.17 8.46 -0.54
CA ASP A 149 33.33 7.84 -1.86
C ASP A 149 32.06 7.13 -2.36
N SER A 150 30.94 7.29 -1.66
CA SER A 150 29.65 6.66 -1.98
C SER A 150 28.50 7.67 -1.80
N TYR A 151 27.26 7.18 -1.81
CA TYR A 151 26.09 8.00 -1.57
C TYR A 151 24.98 7.20 -0.88
N THR A 152 24.07 7.93 -0.24
CA THR A 152 22.77 7.42 0.20
C THR A 152 21.64 8.09 -0.55
N ILE A 153 20.40 7.67 -0.30
CA ILE A 153 19.19 8.30 -0.84
C ILE A 153 18.30 8.69 0.34
N ASP A 154 18.16 9.99 0.53
CA ASP A 154 17.13 10.52 1.42
C ASP A 154 15.78 10.42 0.71
N HIS A 155 14.80 9.82 1.35
CA HIS A 155 13.47 9.68 0.76
C HIS A 155 12.36 9.64 1.80
N SER A 156 11.13 9.95 1.36
CA SER A 156 9.94 9.75 2.16
C SER A 156 9.74 8.27 2.45
N SER A 157 9.65 7.90 3.72
CA SER A 157 9.43 6.51 4.16
C SER A 157 7.97 6.26 4.46
N GLY A 158 7.47 5.09 4.06
CA GLY A 158 6.10 4.65 4.34
C GLY A 158 5.60 3.62 3.35
N ILE A 159 4.48 3.01 3.71
CA ILE A 159 3.79 2.00 2.93
C ILE A 159 2.51 2.61 2.36
N TYR A 160 2.30 2.46 1.06
CA TYR A 160 1.06 2.85 0.40
C TYR A 160 0.23 1.59 0.14
N LEU A 161 -1.03 1.60 0.56
CA LEU A 161 -1.95 0.50 0.28
C LEU A 161 -2.87 0.87 -0.88
N ILE A 162 -2.87 -0.02 -1.88
CA ILE A 162 -3.76 0.04 -3.04
C ILE A 162 -4.84 -1.02 -2.82
N ASP A 163 -6.10 -0.66 -3.03
CA ASP A 163 -7.21 -1.59 -2.92
C ASP A 163 -7.33 -2.52 -4.15
N ARG A 164 -8.25 -3.47 -4.08
CA ARG A 164 -8.49 -4.46 -5.13
C ARG A 164 -9.03 -3.86 -6.44
N SER A 165 -9.53 -2.62 -6.40
CA SER A 165 -9.94 -1.85 -7.59
C SER A 165 -8.79 -1.09 -8.24
N GLY A 166 -7.59 -1.08 -7.64
CA GLY A 166 -6.40 -0.39 -8.12
C GLY A 166 -6.29 1.06 -7.67
N LYS A 167 -7.02 1.49 -6.63
CA LYS A 167 -6.95 2.84 -6.08
C LYS A 167 -6.01 2.90 -4.87
N ILE A 168 -5.17 3.93 -4.81
CA ILE A 168 -4.38 4.23 -3.62
C ILE A 168 -5.33 4.75 -2.54
N ARG A 169 -5.38 4.04 -1.40
CA ARG A 169 -6.32 4.33 -0.32
C ARG A 169 -5.64 4.88 0.92
N ILE A 170 -4.58 4.26 1.36
CA ILE A 170 -4.02 4.49 2.69
C ILE A 170 -2.52 4.68 2.59
N ARG A 171 -1.98 5.57 3.42
CA ARG A 171 -0.55 5.71 3.65
C ARG A 171 -0.24 5.47 5.13
N HIS A 172 0.63 4.50 5.39
CA HIS A 172 1.25 4.28 6.70
C HIS A 172 2.66 4.87 6.70
N PRO A 173 2.97 5.86 7.54
CA PRO A 173 4.34 6.31 7.72
C PRO A 173 5.20 5.20 8.37
N TYR A 174 6.52 5.28 8.21
CA TYR A 174 7.46 4.39 8.90
C TYR A 174 7.22 4.43 10.42
N GLY A 175 7.26 3.27 11.07
CA GLY A 175 6.98 3.14 12.50
C GLY A 175 5.49 3.09 12.87
N SER A 176 4.58 2.99 11.90
CA SER A 176 3.17 2.70 12.19
C SER A 176 3.04 1.34 12.89
N PRO A 177 2.12 1.20 13.87
CA PRO A 177 1.86 -0.09 14.51
C PRO A 177 1.46 -1.16 13.49
N VAL A 178 2.15 -2.29 13.52
CA VAL A 178 1.96 -3.39 12.55
C VAL A 178 0.52 -3.93 12.59
N GLU A 179 -0.09 -4.00 13.77
CA GLU A 179 -1.47 -4.42 13.97
C GLU A 179 -2.45 -3.50 13.22
N GLY A 180 -2.18 -2.20 13.18
CA GLY A 180 -2.97 -1.24 12.42
C GLY A 180 -2.85 -1.45 10.91
N ILE A 181 -1.65 -1.76 10.42
CA ILE A 181 -1.44 -2.07 9.00
C ILE A 181 -2.18 -3.36 8.62
N ILE A 182 -2.12 -4.41 9.47
CA ILE A 182 -2.85 -5.67 9.27
C ILE A 182 -4.36 -5.41 9.19
N ALA A 183 -4.90 -4.63 10.14
CA ALA A 183 -6.34 -4.33 10.19
C ALA A 183 -6.80 -3.60 8.92
N ASP A 184 -6.04 -2.62 8.45
CA ASP A 184 -6.35 -1.88 7.23
C ASP A 184 -6.29 -2.77 5.99
N ILE A 185 -5.30 -3.66 5.88
CA ILE A 185 -5.22 -4.63 4.78
C ILE A 185 -6.42 -5.59 4.82
N GLN A 186 -6.80 -6.11 5.99
CA GLN A 186 -7.96 -6.99 6.14
C GLN A 186 -9.25 -6.28 5.74
N GLN A 187 -9.40 -5.02 6.10
CA GLN A 187 -10.54 -4.20 5.69
C GLN A 187 -10.59 -4.06 4.16
N LEU A 188 -9.47 -3.67 3.51
CA LEU A 188 -9.41 -3.56 2.04
C LEU A 188 -9.65 -4.90 1.33
N LEU A 189 -9.22 -6.04 1.93
CA LEU A 189 -9.48 -7.37 1.40
C LEU A 189 -10.96 -7.77 1.50
N SER A 190 -11.70 -7.23 2.47
CA SER A 190 -13.13 -7.52 2.69
C SER A 190 -14.06 -6.67 1.83
N GLU A 191 -13.59 -5.53 1.30
CA GLU A 191 -14.39 -4.66 0.43
C GLU A 191 -14.74 -5.40 -0.88
N SER A 192 -15.97 -5.19 -1.39
CA SER A 192 -16.36 -5.65 -2.74
C SER A 192 -15.62 -4.84 -3.81
N ILE A 193 -15.28 -5.51 -4.93
CA ILE A 193 -14.64 -4.85 -6.09
C ILE A 193 -15.69 -4.12 -6.90
#